data_76c8b4ee36145ed3ba860139c2dce2f1
#
_entry.id   76c8b4ee36145ed3ba860139c2dce2f1
#
_cell.length_a   1.000
_cell.length_b   1.000
_cell.length_c   1.000
_cell.angle_alpha   90.00
_cell.angle_beta   90.00
_cell.angle_gamma   90.00
#
_symmetry.space_group_name_H-M   'P 1'
#
loop_
_entity.id
_entity.type
_entity.pdbx_description
1 polymer ?
#
loop_
_entity_poly.entity_id
_entity_poly.type
_entity_poly.pdbx_seq_one_letter_code
_entity_poly.pdbx_strand_id
1 'polypeptide(L)'
;MKKRGKIFTTIFVTILIMAMLVLPVACTTPQTASSGAATEETAATAAKETVAETSAEETAAKEGKHFEGINIVFDTGGPEGNPWSAILYNGIKDAEKDLGCKVTMLYGDWSPEKMISNFKTALATKPDGIITFGAPGDDALMPLVDEAISNGIIVEIINSPCPKIEAKYKAEGVGFVGAEMYDFGYMLAKAAVEKAGLKAGDRGMVWGLISQPARGERSKGEVDALKEAGLTVDYLEISPDVNADTTLGIPVFSGYVASNPDVKLVITDHGGLTGTFEALLKGAGKGPDDIYAAGFDMSPAIVEGVRNGYIDLVADHEPYVHGYLPIVQLCFAKAYKLAGLHINCGAGLVDKNNIEEIAPLVEKYLR
;
A
#
# COMPACT_ATOMS: atom_id res chain seq x y z
N MET A 1 64.02 9.55 4.96
CA MET A 1 64.34 10.47 6.09
C MET A 1 63.08 11.14 6.59
N LYS A 2 62.90 11.17 7.94
CA LYS A 2 61.88 11.85 8.80
C LYS A 2 60.44 11.38 8.68
N LYS A 3 59.88 10.59 9.54
CA LYS A 3 59.58 10.49 11.00
C LYS A 3 58.58 11.56 11.51
N ARG A 4 57.50 11.02 12.12
CA ARG A 4 56.65 11.54 13.24
C ARG A 4 55.42 12.34 12.83
N GLY A 5 54.26 12.20 13.49
CA GLY A 5 53.95 11.61 14.78
C GLY A 5 52.42 11.44 14.95
N LYS A 6 52.09 10.53 15.84
CA LYS A 6 50.75 10.20 16.37
C LYS A 6 50.29 11.30 17.31
N ILE A 7 49.00 11.66 17.26
CA ILE A 7 48.32 12.24 18.42
C ILE A 7 47.01 11.45 18.63
N PHE A 8 46.98 10.74 19.75
CA PHE A 8 45.80 10.16 20.40
C PHE A 8 45.06 11.27 21.12
N THR A 9 43.76 11.36 20.90
CA THR A 9 42.90 12.15 21.79
C THR A 9 41.77 11.24 22.26
N THR A 10 41.89 10.82 23.50
CA THR A 10 40.93 10.07 24.29
C THR A 10 39.88 11.07 24.77
N ILE A 11 38.62 10.88 24.44
CA ILE A 11 37.50 11.64 25.01
C ILE A 11 36.77 10.71 25.98
N PHE A 12 36.83 11.07 27.27
CA PHE A 12 36.09 10.47 28.38
C PHE A 12 34.59 10.85 28.22
N VAL A 13 33.72 9.86 28.17
CA VAL A 13 32.28 10.03 28.31
C VAL A 13 31.90 9.75 29.77
N THR A 14 31.51 10.80 30.48
CA THR A 14 31.01 10.71 31.85
C THR A 14 29.51 10.37 31.79
N ILE A 15 29.12 9.23 32.30
CA ILE A 15 27.74 8.80 32.46
C ILE A 15 27.23 9.40 33.78
N LEU A 16 26.22 10.29 33.68
CA LEU A 16 25.48 10.82 34.82
C LEU A 16 24.21 9.97 35.01
N ILE A 17 24.24 9.11 36.05
CA ILE A 17 23.05 8.35 36.49
C ILE A 17 22.25 9.23 37.44
N MET A 18 21.03 9.61 37.04
CA MET A 18 20.07 10.30 37.88
C MET A 18 19.04 9.29 38.41
N ALA A 19 19.18 8.93 39.67
CA ALA A 19 18.24 8.08 40.39
C ALA A 19 17.00 8.90 40.77
N MET A 20 15.82 8.52 40.26
CA MET A 20 14.53 9.04 40.74
C MET A 20 13.99 8.12 41.81
N LEU A 21 13.88 8.67 43.04
CA LEU A 21 13.18 8.10 44.17
C LEU A 21 11.67 8.08 43.90
N VAL A 22 11.05 6.90 43.95
CA VAL A 22 9.60 6.72 43.99
C VAL A 22 9.18 6.58 45.47
N LEU A 23 8.36 7.52 45.95
CA LEU A 23 7.68 7.42 47.24
C LEU A 23 6.25 6.87 46.99
N PRO A 24 5.79 5.88 47.76
CA PRO A 24 4.39 5.44 47.71
C PRO A 24 3.52 6.30 48.65
N VAL A 25 2.43 6.85 48.10
CA VAL A 25 1.37 7.46 48.91
C VAL A 25 0.35 6.38 49.23
N ALA A 26 0.21 6.07 50.50
CA ALA A 26 -0.80 5.18 51.04
C ALA A 26 -2.12 5.94 51.23
N CYS A 27 -3.19 5.47 50.59
CA CYS A 27 -4.56 5.90 50.90
C CYS A 27 -5.11 5.06 52.05
N THR A 28 -5.33 5.68 53.19
CA THR A 28 -6.08 5.10 54.31
C THR A 28 -7.53 5.52 54.22
N THR A 29 -8.42 4.55 54.18
CA THR A 29 -9.85 4.69 54.48
C THR A 29 -10.08 4.78 55.99
N PRO A 30 -11.10 5.48 56.50
CA PRO A 30 -11.73 5.18 57.75
C PRO A 30 -13.18 4.69 57.56
N GLN A 31 -13.45 3.63 58.25
CA GLN A 31 -14.77 3.01 58.48
C GLN A 31 -15.27 3.43 59.86
N THR A 32 -16.61 3.34 60.00
CA THR A 32 -17.43 3.32 61.24
C THR A 32 -18.03 4.66 61.65
N ALA A 33 -19.20 4.71 62.24
CA ALA A 33 -20.32 3.79 62.55
C ALA A 33 -21.50 4.64 62.99
N SER A 34 -22.72 4.14 62.73
CA SER A 34 -23.95 4.09 63.55
C SER A 34 -24.32 5.18 64.54
N SER A 35 -25.46 5.77 64.40
CA SER A 35 -26.67 5.58 65.20
C SER A 35 -27.58 6.81 65.19
N GLY A 36 -28.87 6.53 65.02
CA GLY A 36 -29.92 6.98 65.91
C GLY A 36 -30.87 8.07 65.43
N ALA A 37 -32.01 7.68 64.93
CA ALA A 37 -33.37 8.13 65.19
C ALA A 37 -33.71 9.64 65.27
N ALA A 38 -34.61 10.14 64.48
CA ALA A 38 -36.02 10.44 64.77
C ALA A 38 -36.60 11.40 63.72
N THR A 39 -37.69 10.98 63.16
CA THR A 39 -38.90 11.67 62.68
C THR A 39 -38.88 13.19 62.55
N GLU A 40 -39.22 13.70 61.37
CA GLU A 40 -40.35 14.59 61.15
C GLU A 40 -40.78 14.68 59.69
N GLU A 41 -42.06 14.56 59.53
CA GLU A 41 -42.89 14.57 58.35
C GLU A 41 -43.02 15.97 57.80
N THR A 42 -42.76 16.26 56.54
CA THR A 42 -43.43 17.32 55.82
C THR A 42 -43.54 17.03 54.33
N ALA A 43 -44.76 17.04 53.86
CA ALA A 43 -45.17 16.80 52.50
C ALA A 43 -44.63 17.89 51.52
N ALA A 44 -44.09 17.50 50.40
CA ALA A 44 -43.99 18.34 49.23
C ALA A 44 -44.07 17.50 47.94
N THR A 45 -45.19 17.60 47.29
CA THR A 45 -45.54 17.61 45.88
C THR A 45 -44.62 16.86 44.93
N ALA A 46 -45.05 15.73 44.43
CA ALA A 46 -44.53 15.01 43.30
C ALA A 46 -44.70 15.84 42.02
N ALA A 47 -43.59 16.39 41.51
CA ALA A 47 -43.50 16.79 40.12
C ALA A 47 -43.10 15.55 39.30
N LYS A 48 -44.06 15.03 38.54
CA LYS A 48 -43.87 14.01 37.54
C LYS A 48 -43.06 14.65 36.41
N GLU A 49 -41.76 14.44 36.37
CA GLU A 49 -40.98 14.62 35.14
C GLU A 49 -41.32 13.47 34.18
N THR A 50 -42.15 13.80 33.21
CA THR A 50 -42.33 12.97 32.02
C THR A 50 -41.06 13.13 31.21
N VAL A 51 -40.14 12.16 31.31
CA VAL A 51 -39.06 12.01 30.36
C VAL A 51 -39.73 11.61 29.06
N ALA A 52 -39.82 12.58 28.14
CA ALA A 52 -40.17 12.29 26.78
C ALA A 52 -39.01 11.49 26.19
N GLU A 53 -39.18 10.19 26.02
CA GLU A 53 -38.42 9.37 25.07
C GLU A 53 -38.72 9.90 23.68
N THR A 54 -38.00 10.94 23.28
CA THR A 54 -37.93 11.38 21.89
C THR A 54 -37.02 10.38 21.20
N SER A 55 -37.63 9.55 20.38
CA SER A 55 -36.98 8.56 19.52
C SER A 55 -35.73 9.12 18.84
N ALA A 56 -34.57 8.60 19.20
CA ALA A 56 -33.28 8.85 18.54
C ALA A 56 -33.21 8.21 17.12
N GLU A 57 -34.32 7.65 16.62
CA GLU A 57 -34.40 6.98 15.32
C GLU A 57 -34.84 7.87 14.15
N GLU A 58 -35.28 9.11 14.40
CA GLU A 58 -35.83 9.96 13.31
C GLU A 58 -34.89 11.13 12.90
N THR A 59 -33.75 11.29 13.55
CA THR A 59 -32.76 12.32 13.20
C THR A 59 -31.60 11.82 12.33
N ALA A 60 -31.47 10.52 12.10
CA ALA A 60 -30.41 9.93 11.27
C ALA A 60 -30.70 9.95 9.74
N ALA A 61 -31.85 10.45 9.30
CA ALA A 61 -32.31 10.28 7.91
C ALA A 61 -32.28 11.53 7.05
N LYS A 62 -31.57 12.61 7.44
CA LYS A 62 -31.46 13.85 6.63
C LYS A 62 -30.14 14.61 6.72
N GLU A 63 -29.05 13.97 7.11
CA GLU A 63 -27.73 14.51 6.80
C GLU A 63 -27.39 14.13 5.36
N GLY A 64 -27.40 15.13 4.46
CA GLY A 64 -26.85 14.99 3.11
C GLY A 64 -25.41 14.49 3.24
N LYS A 65 -24.98 13.62 2.33
CA LYS A 65 -23.62 13.07 2.36
C LYS A 65 -22.62 14.21 2.37
N HIS A 66 -21.62 14.11 3.23
CA HIS A 66 -20.80 15.23 3.69
C HIS A 66 -20.02 15.96 2.57
N PHE A 67 -19.74 15.25 1.45
CA PHE A 67 -18.99 15.77 0.31
C PHE A 67 -19.76 15.73 -1.01
N GLU A 68 -21.10 15.83 -0.93
CA GLU A 68 -21.96 15.90 -2.12
C GLU A 68 -21.57 17.10 -3.01
N GLY A 69 -21.51 16.85 -4.31
CA GLY A 69 -21.12 17.88 -5.29
C GLY A 69 -19.62 17.89 -5.66
N ILE A 70 -18.76 17.19 -4.93
CA ILE A 70 -17.35 17.03 -5.31
C ILE A 70 -17.25 16.01 -6.46
N ASN A 71 -16.63 16.41 -7.58
CA ASN A 71 -16.42 15.59 -8.76
C ASN A 71 -14.93 15.26 -8.90
N ILE A 72 -14.61 13.97 -9.00
CA ILE A 72 -13.25 13.44 -9.06
C ILE A 72 -13.07 12.64 -10.35
N VAL A 73 -11.94 12.79 -11.01
CA VAL A 73 -11.50 11.87 -12.07
C VAL A 73 -10.38 11.01 -11.53
N PHE A 74 -10.51 9.70 -11.69
CA PHE A 74 -9.61 8.70 -11.12
C PHE A 74 -9.00 7.83 -12.22
N ASP A 75 -7.68 7.88 -12.43
CA ASP A 75 -6.97 6.92 -13.28
C ASP A 75 -6.55 5.71 -12.45
N THR A 76 -7.07 4.54 -12.81
CA THR A 76 -6.83 3.28 -12.09
C THR A 76 -5.46 2.68 -12.36
N GLY A 77 -4.73 3.19 -13.35
CA GLY A 77 -3.44 2.67 -13.81
C GLY A 77 -3.51 1.39 -14.62
N GLY A 78 -4.35 0.43 -14.23
CA GLY A 78 -4.53 -0.84 -14.92
C GLY A 78 -5.63 -0.81 -15.97
N PRO A 79 -5.78 -1.91 -16.77
CA PRO A 79 -6.89 -2.07 -17.69
C PRO A 79 -8.20 -2.40 -16.96
N GLU A 80 -9.31 -2.12 -17.62
CA GLU A 80 -10.64 -2.47 -17.13
C GLU A 80 -10.78 -4.00 -16.98
N GLY A 81 -11.37 -4.44 -15.86
CA GLY A 81 -11.72 -5.86 -15.63
C GLY A 81 -10.58 -6.74 -15.15
N ASN A 82 -9.35 -6.24 -15.01
CA ASN A 82 -8.31 -7.05 -14.37
C ASN A 82 -8.47 -7.06 -12.83
N PRO A 83 -7.86 -8.03 -12.12
CA PRO A 83 -8.01 -8.14 -10.65
C PRO A 83 -7.65 -6.86 -9.90
N TRP A 84 -6.54 -6.20 -10.23
CA TRP A 84 -6.13 -4.93 -9.63
C TRP A 84 -7.22 -3.87 -9.74
N SER A 85 -7.69 -3.61 -10.99
CA SER A 85 -8.71 -2.60 -11.24
C SER A 85 -10.06 -2.95 -10.61
N ALA A 86 -10.39 -4.24 -10.48
CA ALA A 86 -11.61 -4.69 -9.82
C ALA A 86 -11.58 -4.44 -8.30
N ILE A 87 -10.44 -4.69 -7.65
CA ILE A 87 -10.27 -4.41 -6.22
C ILE A 87 -10.30 -2.90 -5.97
N LEU A 88 -9.57 -2.14 -6.78
CA LEU A 88 -9.54 -0.68 -6.72
C LEU A 88 -10.96 -0.08 -6.91
N TYR A 89 -11.71 -0.62 -7.88
CA TYR A 89 -13.11 -0.25 -8.15
C TYR A 89 -13.99 -0.36 -6.90
N ASN A 90 -13.87 -1.45 -6.15
CA ASN A 90 -14.66 -1.63 -4.92
C ASN A 90 -14.31 -0.56 -3.87
N GLY A 91 -13.02 -0.25 -3.67
CA GLY A 91 -12.60 0.85 -2.81
C GLY A 91 -13.16 2.20 -3.23
N ILE A 92 -13.13 2.49 -4.55
CA ILE A 92 -13.70 3.72 -5.12
C ILE A 92 -15.21 3.78 -4.86
N LYS A 93 -15.95 2.69 -5.11
CA LYS A 93 -17.41 2.67 -4.95
C LYS A 93 -17.85 2.78 -3.49
N ASP A 94 -17.12 2.18 -2.58
CA ASP A 94 -17.39 2.33 -1.16
C ASP A 94 -17.10 3.78 -0.70
N ALA A 95 -16.01 4.40 -1.17
CA ALA A 95 -15.74 5.81 -0.90
C ALA A 95 -16.82 6.75 -1.45
N GLU A 96 -17.29 6.55 -2.71
CA GLU A 96 -18.42 7.31 -3.27
C GLU A 96 -19.68 7.18 -2.40
N LYS A 97 -19.96 5.95 -1.97
CA LYS A 97 -21.14 5.66 -1.14
C LYS A 97 -21.04 6.32 0.24
N ASP A 98 -19.90 6.25 0.88
CA ASP A 98 -19.70 6.74 2.25
C ASP A 98 -19.60 8.27 2.29
N LEU A 99 -18.90 8.86 1.32
CA LEU A 99 -18.59 10.29 1.29
C LEU A 99 -19.63 11.12 0.50
N GLY A 100 -20.27 10.54 -0.51
CA GLY A 100 -21.26 11.22 -1.35
C GLY A 100 -20.66 11.99 -2.53
N CYS A 101 -19.34 11.96 -2.72
CA CYS A 101 -18.70 12.50 -3.91
C CYS A 101 -19.01 11.66 -5.16
N LYS A 102 -18.66 12.15 -6.34
CA LYS A 102 -18.81 11.44 -7.61
C LYS A 102 -17.47 11.18 -8.25
N VAL A 103 -17.19 9.92 -8.64
CA VAL A 103 -15.93 9.52 -9.25
C VAL A 103 -16.16 9.03 -10.68
N THR A 104 -15.42 9.59 -11.63
CA THR A 104 -15.32 9.13 -13.01
C THR A 104 -14.00 8.41 -13.19
N MET A 105 -14.03 7.13 -13.57
CA MET A 105 -12.82 6.31 -13.73
C MET A 105 -12.31 6.36 -15.17
N LEU A 106 -10.98 6.37 -15.28
CA LEU A 106 -10.22 6.16 -16.51
C LEU A 106 -9.26 4.98 -16.29
N TYR A 107 -8.89 4.31 -17.35
CA TYR A 107 -8.03 3.12 -17.30
C TYR A 107 -6.72 3.36 -18.03
N GLY A 108 -5.60 3.12 -17.35
CA GLY A 108 -4.25 3.43 -17.82
C GLY A 108 -3.59 2.32 -18.63
N ASP A 109 -4.18 1.10 -18.67
CA ASP A 109 -3.67 -0.08 -19.41
C ASP A 109 -2.19 -0.41 -19.13
N TRP A 110 -1.71 -0.11 -17.93
CA TRP A 110 -0.32 -0.22 -17.49
C TRP A 110 0.68 0.58 -18.35
N SER A 111 0.20 1.54 -19.15
CA SER A 111 1.01 2.41 -20.01
C SER A 111 1.18 3.79 -19.40
N PRO A 112 2.42 4.22 -19.07
CA PRO A 112 2.70 5.57 -18.60
C PRO A 112 2.20 6.67 -19.56
N GLU A 113 2.29 6.43 -20.89
CA GLU A 113 1.81 7.37 -21.90
C GLU A 113 0.30 7.53 -21.85
N LYS A 114 -0.43 6.42 -21.62
CA LYS A 114 -1.89 6.46 -21.48
C LYS A 114 -2.31 7.15 -20.18
N MET A 115 -1.61 6.91 -19.08
CA MET A 115 -1.84 7.61 -17.81
C MET A 115 -1.65 9.14 -17.96
N ILE A 116 -0.61 9.57 -18.66
CA ILE A 116 -0.39 10.99 -19.02
C ILE A 116 -1.55 11.53 -19.88
N SER A 117 -2.02 10.76 -20.88
CA SER A 117 -3.16 11.13 -21.70
C SER A 117 -4.45 11.23 -20.91
N ASN A 118 -4.68 10.30 -19.97
CA ASN A 118 -5.81 10.29 -19.06
C ASN A 118 -5.80 11.53 -18.16
N PHE A 119 -4.63 11.91 -17.63
CA PHE A 119 -4.51 13.13 -16.83
C PHE A 119 -4.89 14.38 -17.62
N LYS A 120 -4.43 14.52 -18.88
CA LYS A 120 -4.82 15.61 -19.77
C LYS A 120 -6.33 15.62 -20.06
N THR A 121 -6.92 14.44 -20.24
CA THR A 121 -8.37 14.29 -20.41
C THR A 121 -9.11 14.75 -19.16
N ALA A 122 -8.61 14.37 -17.98
CA ALA A 122 -9.17 14.79 -16.70
C ALA A 122 -9.11 16.33 -16.55
N LEU A 123 -7.96 16.97 -16.84
CA LEU A 123 -7.80 18.43 -16.79
C LEU A 123 -8.85 19.15 -17.63
N ALA A 124 -9.13 18.63 -18.83
CA ALA A 124 -10.11 19.24 -19.76
C ALA A 124 -11.54 19.25 -19.20
N THR A 125 -11.88 18.32 -18.29
CA THR A 125 -13.22 18.26 -17.65
C THR A 125 -13.35 19.20 -16.46
N LYS A 126 -12.25 19.80 -15.99
CA LYS A 126 -12.21 20.72 -14.83
C LYS A 126 -12.89 20.13 -13.58
N PRO A 127 -12.48 18.96 -13.10
CA PRO A 127 -13.04 18.36 -11.90
C PRO A 127 -12.59 19.13 -10.65
N ASP A 128 -13.14 18.78 -9.50
CA ASP A 128 -12.62 19.26 -8.20
C ASP A 128 -11.29 18.62 -7.83
N GLY A 129 -11.07 17.41 -8.32
CA GLY A 129 -9.82 16.69 -8.09
C GLY A 129 -9.51 15.62 -9.12
N ILE A 130 -8.23 15.30 -9.23
CA ILE A 130 -7.68 14.24 -10.08
C ILE A 130 -6.88 13.29 -9.20
N ILE A 131 -7.18 11.99 -9.31
CA ILE A 131 -6.37 10.94 -8.71
C ILE A 131 -5.65 10.23 -9.85
N THR A 132 -4.31 10.15 -9.77
CA THR A 132 -3.47 9.64 -10.84
C THR A 132 -2.51 8.57 -10.34
N PHE A 133 -2.20 7.62 -11.23
CA PHE A 133 -1.17 6.63 -10.97
C PHE A 133 0.22 7.25 -11.11
N GLY A 134 1.13 7.00 -10.14
CA GLY A 134 2.44 7.64 -10.10
C GLY A 134 3.50 7.04 -11.03
N ALA A 135 3.19 5.95 -11.75
CA ALA A 135 4.19 5.23 -12.57
C ALA A 135 4.91 6.07 -13.64
N PRO A 136 4.30 7.13 -14.25
CA PRO A 136 5.03 8.01 -15.14
C PRO A 136 6.18 8.79 -14.47
N GLY A 137 6.13 8.93 -13.13
CA GLY A 137 7.14 9.60 -12.32
C GLY A 137 7.03 11.13 -12.30
N ASP A 138 7.80 11.73 -11.39
CA ASP A 138 7.78 13.16 -11.13
C ASP A 138 7.96 14.04 -12.39
N ASP A 139 8.96 13.73 -13.21
CA ASP A 139 9.33 14.63 -14.31
C ASP A 139 8.24 14.68 -15.41
N ALA A 140 7.53 13.58 -15.62
CA ALA A 140 6.45 13.52 -16.61
C ALA A 140 5.14 14.10 -16.08
N LEU A 141 4.84 13.92 -14.79
CA LEU A 141 3.59 14.38 -14.17
C LEU A 141 3.67 15.83 -13.69
N MET A 142 4.85 16.34 -13.32
CA MET A 142 5.01 17.67 -12.73
C MET A 142 4.34 18.80 -13.55
N PRO A 143 4.53 18.91 -14.89
CA PRO A 143 3.87 19.96 -15.66
C PRO A 143 2.34 19.89 -15.64
N LEU A 144 1.79 18.68 -15.55
CA LEU A 144 0.34 18.47 -15.51
C LEU A 144 -0.23 18.79 -14.11
N VAL A 145 0.51 18.45 -13.06
CA VAL A 145 0.16 18.82 -11.69
C VAL A 145 0.26 20.34 -11.50
N ASP A 146 1.29 20.99 -12.05
CA ASP A 146 1.42 22.45 -12.07
C ASP A 146 0.18 23.11 -12.68
N GLU A 147 -0.30 22.59 -13.80
CA GLU A 147 -1.51 23.06 -14.48
C GLU A 147 -2.77 22.80 -13.62
N ALA A 148 -2.90 21.59 -13.02
CA ALA A 148 -4.02 21.24 -12.16
C ALA A 148 -4.14 22.20 -10.97
N ILE A 149 -3.06 22.37 -10.21
CA ILE A 149 -3.02 23.23 -9.03
C ILE A 149 -3.31 24.69 -9.40
N SER A 150 -2.75 25.21 -10.50
CA SER A 150 -3.03 26.57 -10.99
C SER A 150 -4.50 26.80 -11.32
N ASN A 151 -5.23 25.74 -11.71
CA ASN A 151 -6.66 25.75 -11.96
C ASN A 151 -7.51 25.42 -10.71
N GLY A 152 -6.91 25.27 -9.53
CA GLY A 152 -7.61 24.96 -8.28
C GLY A 152 -8.12 23.51 -8.18
N ILE A 153 -7.55 22.60 -9.00
CA ILE A 153 -7.81 21.16 -8.99
C ILE A 153 -6.84 20.48 -8.04
N ILE A 154 -7.35 19.73 -7.07
CA ILE A 154 -6.52 18.97 -6.13
C ILE A 154 -6.03 17.68 -6.80
N VAL A 155 -4.80 17.29 -6.53
CA VAL A 155 -4.21 16.06 -7.11
C VAL A 155 -3.83 15.10 -5.99
N GLU A 156 -4.22 13.83 -6.16
CA GLU A 156 -3.75 12.73 -5.34
C GLU A 156 -2.98 11.74 -6.22
N ILE A 157 -1.92 11.16 -5.66
CA ILE A 157 -1.07 10.20 -6.36
C ILE A 157 -1.25 8.84 -5.70
N ILE A 158 -1.39 7.80 -6.50
CA ILE A 158 -1.51 6.43 -6.01
C ILE A 158 -0.42 5.51 -6.54
N ASN A 159 -0.23 4.40 -5.85
CA ASN A 159 0.62 3.27 -6.16
C ASN A 159 2.13 3.58 -6.06
N SER A 160 2.65 4.43 -6.92
CA SER A 160 4.09 4.78 -6.96
C SER A 160 4.28 6.23 -6.52
N PRO A 161 5.16 6.53 -5.56
CA PRO A 161 5.33 7.88 -5.05
C PRO A 161 5.98 8.80 -6.10
N CYS A 162 5.60 10.09 -6.02
CA CYS A 162 6.22 11.17 -6.77
C CYS A 162 6.74 12.23 -5.79
N PRO A 163 7.90 12.00 -5.16
CA PRO A 163 8.36 12.77 -4.01
C PRO A 163 8.63 14.25 -4.31
N LYS A 164 9.02 14.60 -5.53
CA LYS A 164 9.23 16.01 -5.93
C LYS A 164 7.90 16.76 -6.03
N ILE A 165 6.87 16.10 -6.56
CA ILE A 165 5.51 16.66 -6.66
C ILE A 165 4.92 16.82 -5.27
N GLU A 166 4.99 15.78 -4.44
CA GLU A 166 4.50 15.83 -3.06
C GLU A 166 5.20 16.94 -2.28
N ALA A 167 6.53 17.01 -2.31
CA ALA A 167 7.29 18.05 -1.62
C ALA A 167 6.91 19.47 -2.07
N LYS A 168 6.59 19.66 -3.36
CA LYS A 168 6.23 20.97 -3.92
C LYS A 168 4.80 21.39 -3.53
N TYR A 169 3.85 20.45 -3.50
CA TYR A 169 2.42 20.76 -3.45
C TYR A 169 1.66 20.14 -2.27
N LYS A 170 2.38 19.62 -1.26
CA LYS A 170 1.75 19.03 -0.07
C LYS A 170 0.83 20.02 0.66
N ALA A 171 1.23 21.29 0.74
CA ALA A 171 0.44 22.33 1.39
C ALA A 171 -0.85 22.65 0.63
N GLU A 172 -0.88 22.42 -0.67
CA GLU A 172 -2.03 22.60 -1.55
C GLU A 172 -2.95 21.38 -1.59
N GLY A 173 -2.64 20.36 -0.79
CA GLY A 173 -3.47 19.15 -0.63
C GLY A 173 -3.03 17.99 -1.52
N VAL A 174 -1.87 18.06 -2.17
CA VAL A 174 -1.33 16.90 -2.91
C VAL A 174 -0.81 15.86 -1.93
N GLY A 175 -1.39 14.67 -1.99
CA GLY A 175 -1.04 13.54 -1.16
C GLY A 175 -0.68 12.29 -1.96
N PHE A 176 -0.37 11.24 -1.22
CA PHE A 176 0.01 9.94 -1.76
C PHE A 176 -0.64 8.81 -0.97
N VAL A 177 -1.12 7.79 -1.68
CA VAL A 177 -1.52 6.50 -1.12
C VAL A 177 -0.92 5.38 -1.95
N GLY A 178 -0.01 4.63 -1.37
CA GLY A 178 0.68 3.56 -2.10
C GLY A 178 1.78 2.93 -1.27
N ALA A 179 2.69 2.21 -1.92
CA ALA A 179 3.87 1.67 -1.27
C ALA A 179 5.12 2.47 -1.62
N GLU A 180 6.03 2.58 -0.66
CA GLU A 180 7.41 2.97 -0.93
C GLU A 180 8.08 1.87 -1.75
N MET A 181 8.13 2.05 -3.06
CA MET A 181 8.43 1.00 -4.02
C MET A 181 9.73 0.26 -3.72
N TYR A 182 10.82 0.99 -3.45
CA TYR A 182 12.11 0.37 -3.14
C TYR A 182 12.01 -0.51 -1.88
N ASP A 183 11.49 0.04 -0.79
CA ASP A 183 11.38 -0.66 0.48
C ASP A 183 10.43 -1.86 0.39
N PHE A 184 9.37 -1.75 -0.41
CA PHE A 184 8.41 -2.82 -0.64
C PHE A 184 9.03 -4.01 -1.38
N GLY A 185 9.81 -3.75 -2.44
CA GLY A 185 10.56 -4.79 -3.14
C GLY A 185 11.66 -5.40 -2.28
N TYR A 186 12.42 -4.56 -1.57
CA TYR A 186 13.47 -5.00 -0.65
C TYR A 186 12.91 -5.91 0.45
N MET A 187 11.78 -5.54 1.05
CA MET A 187 11.11 -6.32 2.10
C MET A 187 10.71 -7.72 1.58
N LEU A 188 10.07 -7.82 0.41
CA LEU A 188 9.68 -9.11 -0.16
C LEU A 188 10.90 -10.00 -0.42
N ALA A 189 11.91 -9.46 -1.09
CA ALA A 189 13.10 -10.22 -1.46
C ALA A 189 13.86 -10.72 -0.22
N LYS A 190 14.02 -9.87 0.78
CA LYS A 190 14.63 -10.24 2.07
C LYS A 190 13.84 -11.36 2.76
N ALA A 191 12.52 -11.24 2.85
CA ALA A 191 11.67 -12.27 3.43
C ALA A 191 11.72 -13.58 2.64
N ALA A 192 11.79 -13.52 1.31
CA ALA A 192 11.93 -14.69 0.46
C ALA A 192 13.26 -15.43 0.72
N VAL A 193 14.37 -14.72 0.81
CA VAL A 193 15.69 -15.30 1.15
C VAL A 193 15.65 -16.01 2.51
N GLU A 194 15.08 -15.36 3.53
CA GLU A 194 14.97 -15.90 4.88
C GLU A 194 14.09 -17.16 4.92
N LYS A 195 12.89 -17.09 4.33
CA LYS A 195 11.92 -18.19 4.34
C LYS A 195 12.36 -19.39 3.49
N ALA A 196 13.01 -19.14 2.35
CA ALA A 196 13.62 -20.18 1.52
C ALA A 196 14.93 -20.76 2.10
N GLY A 197 15.48 -20.17 3.14
CA GLY A 197 16.75 -20.61 3.76
C GLY A 197 17.95 -20.50 2.83
N LEU A 198 17.95 -19.52 1.91
CA LEU A 198 19.01 -19.33 0.93
C LEU A 198 20.29 -18.80 1.56
N LYS A 199 21.41 -19.09 0.91
CA LYS A 199 22.76 -18.77 1.40
C LYS A 199 23.55 -18.04 0.32
N ALA A 200 24.60 -17.37 0.75
CA ALA A 200 25.55 -16.75 -0.18
C ALA A 200 26.04 -17.75 -1.22
N GLY A 201 26.01 -17.33 -2.49
CA GLY A 201 26.33 -18.13 -3.67
C GLY A 201 25.13 -18.84 -4.31
N ASP A 202 23.98 -18.96 -3.64
CA ASP A 202 22.76 -19.45 -4.27
C ASP A 202 22.29 -18.47 -5.35
N ARG A 203 21.60 -18.99 -6.41
CA ARG A 203 21.14 -18.17 -7.51
C ARG A 203 19.68 -17.73 -7.31
N GLY A 204 19.44 -16.44 -7.47
CA GLY A 204 18.12 -15.82 -7.50
C GLY A 204 17.89 -15.01 -8.78
N MET A 205 16.68 -15.03 -9.30
CA MET A 205 16.25 -14.22 -10.44
C MET A 205 15.21 -13.20 -10.00
N VAL A 206 15.38 -11.95 -10.46
CA VAL A 206 14.36 -10.92 -10.42
C VAL A 206 13.87 -10.67 -11.85
N TRP A 207 12.58 -10.88 -12.09
CA TRP A 207 11.93 -10.59 -13.35
C TRP A 207 11.07 -9.34 -13.18
N GLY A 208 11.60 -8.19 -13.57
CA GLY A 208 11.12 -6.89 -13.12
C GLY A 208 11.00 -5.83 -14.19
N LEU A 209 10.82 -4.59 -13.76
CA LEU A 209 10.51 -3.42 -14.58
C LEU A 209 11.44 -2.23 -14.27
N ILE A 210 12.75 -2.46 -14.08
CA ILE A 210 13.73 -1.40 -13.70
C ILE A 210 13.71 -0.23 -14.69
N SER A 211 13.36 -0.46 -15.95
CA SER A 211 13.28 0.59 -16.96
C SER A 211 12.14 1.59 -16.72
N GLN A 212 11.13 1.24 -15.92
CA GLN A 212 10.03 2.14 -15.59
C GLN A 212 10.45 3.12 -14.47
N PRO A 213 10.24 4.45 -14.63
CA PRO A 213 10.84 5.44 -13.73
C PRO A 213 10.52 5.24 -12.24
N ALA A 214 9.26 5.35 -11.83
CA ALA A 214 8.91 5.24 -10.41
C ALA A 214 8.70 3.78 -9.98
N ARG A 215 8.05 2.98 -10.82
CA ARG A 215 7.75 1.57 -10.52
C ARG A 215 9.00 0.70 -10.48
N GLY A 216 10.01 1.02 -11.28
CA GLY A 216 11.26 0.26 -11.33
C GLY A 216 12.07 0.28 -10.02
N GLU A 217 11.78 1.22 -9.12
CA GLU A 217 12.42 1.23 -7.80
C GLU A 217 12.11 -0.04 -7.01
N ARG A 218 10.94 -0.68 -7.19
CA ARG A 218 10.59 -1.94 -6.55
C ARG A 218 11.55 -3.05 -6.97
N SER A 219 11.74 -3.23 -8.27
CA SER A 219 12.69 -4.21 -8.80
C SER A 219 14.15 -3.93 -8.38
N LYS A 220 14.54 -2.67 -8.19
CA LYS A 220 15.86 -2.32 -7.65
C LYS A 220 15.99 -2.78 -6.20
N GLY A 221 14.97 -2.54 -5.37
CA GLY A 221 14.94 -3.02 -3.98
C GLY A 221 15.07 -4.53 -3.89
N GLU A 222 14.37 -5.28 -4.77
CA GLU A 222 14.48 -6.74 -4.86
C GLU A 222 15.92 -7.19 -5.19
N VAL A 223 16.51 -6.61 -6.24
CA VAL A 223 17.88 -6.92 -6.67
C VAL A 223 18.89 -6.62 -5.57
N ASP A 224 18.76 -5.49 -4.90
CA ASP A 224 19.70 -5.06 -3.86
C ASP A 224 19.60 -5.96 -2.62
N ALA A 225 18.39 -6.36 -2.20
CA ALA A 225 18.19 -7.28 -1.09
C ALA A 225 18.84 -8.67 -1.37
N LEU A 226 18.66 -9.20 -2.59
CA LEU A 226 19.30 -10.47 -2.97
C LEU A 226 20.83 -10.36 -3.02
N LYS A 227 21.37 -9.25 -3.54
CA LYS A 227 22.82 -8.99 -3.55
C LYS A 227 23.39 -8.85 -2.13
N GLU A 228 22.69 -8.15 -1.25
CA GLU A 228 23.09 -7.98 0.15
C GLU A 228 23.14 -9.32 0.89
N ALA A 229 22.21 -10.23 0.56
CA ALA A 229 22.23 -11.60 1.06
C ALA A 229 23.35 -12.48 0.44
N GLY A 230 24.11 -11.93 -0.51
CA GLY A 230 25.23 -12.62 -1.15
C GLY A 230 24.83 -13.60 -2.26
N LEU A 231 23.63 -13.52 -2.79
CA LEU A 231 23.18 -14.37 -3.88
C LEU A 231 23.84 -13.98 -5.22
N THR A 232 23.94 -14.96 -6.12
CA THR A 232 24.13 -14.69 -7.55
C THR A 232 22.80 -14.22 -8.12
N VAL A 233 22.73 -12.94 -8.52
CA VAL A 233 21.47 -12.32 -8.93
C VAL A 233 21.42 -12.14 -10.44
N ASP A 234 20.44 -12.77 -11.07
CA ASP A 234 20.10 -12.52 -12.47
C ASP A 234 18.91 -11.56 -12.52
N TYR A 235 18.99 -10.55 -13.37
CA TYR A 235 17.89 -9.64 -13.64
C TYR A 235 17.39 -9.82 -15.08
N LEU A 236 16.08 -9.95 -15.25
CA LEU A 236 15.40 -9.98 -16.52
C LEU A 236 14.33 -8.90 -16.58
N GLU A 237 14.37 -8.06 -17.61
CA GLU A 237 13.34 -7.05 -17.84
C GLU A 237 12.06 -7.71 -18.39
N ILE A 238 10.90 -7.36 -17.86
CA ILE A 238 9.60 -7.75 -18.41
C ILE A 238 9.38 -6.98 -19.70
N SER A 239 9.33 -7.68 -20.84
CA SER A 239 9.07 -7.05 -22.12
C SER A 239 7.65 -6.47 -22.20
N PRO A 240 7.40 -5.48 -23.07
CA PRO A 240 6.04 -4.93 -23.26
C PRO A 240 5.00 -6.01 -23.60
N ASP A 241 5.38 -7.01 -24.41
CA ASP A 241 4.49 -8.11 -24.82
C ASP A 241 4.13 -8.99 -23.61
N VAL A 242 5.10 -9.38 -22.78
CA VAL A 242 4.87 -10.17 -21.56
C VAL A 242 4.10 -9.34 -20.52
N ASN A 243 4.32 -8.02 -20.45
CA ASN A 243 3.56 -7.15 -19.55
C ASN A 243 2.07 -7.07 -19.96
N ALA A 244 1.79 -7.14 -21.26
CA ALA A 244 0.42 -7.14 -21.80
C ALA A 244 -0.25 -8.53 -21.71
N ASP A 245 0.49 -9.60 -21.99
CA ASP A 245 0.05 -11.00 -21.94
C ASP A 245 1.10 -11.87 -21.23
N THR A 246 0.85 -12.15 -19.94
CA THR A 246 1.80 -12.90 -19.10
C THR A 246 2.03 -14.34 -19.55
N THR A 247 1.14 -14.92 -20.38
CA THR A 247 1.31 -16.28 -20.94
C THR A 247 2.49 -16.36 -21.92
N LEU A 248 2.85 -15.24 -22.56
CA LEU A 248 4.04 -15.12 -23.41
C LEU A 248 5.35 -15.24 -22.60
N GLY A 249 5.26 -15.13 -21.29
CA GLY A 249 6.38 -15.36 -20.37
C GLY A 249 6.79 -16.82 -20.23
N ILE A 250 5.90 -17.79 -20.54
CA ILE A 250 6.17 -19.21 -20.33
C ILE A 250 7.44 -19.69 -21.10
N PRO A 251 7.60 -19.45 -22.41
CA PRO A 251 8.80 -19.85 -23.12
C PRO A 251 10.05 -19.09 -22.66
N VAL A 252 9.91 -17.82 -22.24
CA VAL A 252 11.01 -16.99 -21.71
C VAL A 252 11.53 -17.60 -20.41
N PHE A 253 10.65 -17.90 -19.47
CA PHE A 253 10.99 -18.51 -18.20
C PHE A 253 11.61 -19.91 -18.37
N SER A 254 11.02 -20.74 -19.23
CA SER A 254 11.54 -22.07 -19.53
C SER A 254 12.97 -22.03 -20.10
N GLY A 255 13.24 -21.08 -21.00
CA GLY A 255 14.58 -20.85 -21.56
C GLY A 255 15.58 -20.40 -20.49
N TYR A 256 15.16 -19.53 -19.58
CA TYR A 256 15.99 -19.08 -18.45
C TYR A 256 16.34 -20.25 -17.52
N VAL A 257 15.35 -21.03 -17.07
CA VAL A 257 15.56 -22.19 -16.18
C VAL A 257 16.44 -23.27 -16.83
N ALA A 258 16.25 -23.52 -18.13
CA ALA A 258 17.10 -24.46 -18.86
C ALA A 258 18.58 -24.03 -18.91
N SER A 259 18.82 -22.71 -18.97
CA SER A 259 20.17 -22.13 -18.98
C SER A 259 20.77 -21.98 -17.56
N ASN A 260 19.94 -21.95 -16.54
CA ASN A 260 20.31 -21.74 -15.12
C ASN A 260 19.62 -22.79 -14.22
N PRO A 261 19.97 -24.09 -14.36
CA PRO A 261 19.28 -25.18 -13.65
C PRO A 261 19.49 -25.13 -12.12
N ASP A 262 20.40 -24.31 -11.64
CA ASP A 262 20.74 -24.08 -10.23
C ASP A 262 19.94 -22.91 -9.60
N VAL A 263 19.01 -22.28 -10.33
CA VAL A 263 18.15 -21.22 -9.79
C VAL A 263 17.27 -21.76 -8.65
N LYS A 264 17.27 -21.06 -7.51
CA LYS A 264 16.52 -21.45 -6.31
C LYS A 264 15.41 -20.49 -5.94
N LEU A 265 15.48 -19.26 -6.40
CA LEU A 265 14.48 -18.21 -6.13
C LEU A 265 14.16 -17.47 -7.41
N VAL A 266 12.88 -17.23 -7.63
CA VAL A 266 12.39 -16.31 -8.66
C VAL A 266 11.40 -15.33 -8.04
N ILE A 267 11.65 -14.04 -8.26
CA ILE A 267 10.73 -12.97 -7.89
C ILE A 267 10.19 -12.33 -9.18
N THR A 268 8.86 -12.22 -9.28
CA THR A 268 8.21 -11.52 -10.41
C THR A 268 7.62 -10.20 -9.93
N ASP A 269 8.03 -9.10 -10.54
CA ASP A 269 7.55 -7.75 -10.25
C ASP A 269 6.26 -7.39 -11.03
N HIS A 270 5.33 -8.34 -11.14
CA HIS A 270 4.07 -8.14 -11.85
C HIS A 270 3.03 -9.15 -11.37
N GLY A 271 1.89 -8.69 -10.82
CA GLY A 271 0.85 -9.56 -10.26
C GLY A 271 0.29 -10.59 -11.26
N GLY A 272 0.19 -10.23 -12.54
CA GLY A 272 -0.18 -11.18 -13.59
C GLY A 272 0.84 -12.31 -13.76
N LEU A 273 2.15 -12.00 -13.75
CA LEU A 273 3.19 -13.03 -13.79
C LEU A 273 3.21 -13.88 -12.52
N THR A 274 3.01 -13.27 -11.35
CA THR A 274 2.85 -13.99 -10.09
C THR A 274 1.73 -15.02 -10.20
N GLY A 275 0.56 -14.62 -10.71
CA GLY A 275 -0.58 -15.52 -10.93
C GLY A 275 -0.34 -16.60 -12.00
N THR A 276 0.73 -16.47 -12.80
CA THR A 276 1.09 -17.41 -13.85
C THR A 276 2.16 -18.44 -13.41
N PHE A 277 2.69 -18.35 -12.19
CA PHE A 277 3.82 -19.19 -11.72
C PHE A 277 3.58 -20.68 -11.90
N GLU A 278 2.38 -21.19 -11.66
CA GLU A 278 2.08 -22.61 -11.90
C GLU A 278 2.36 -23.01 -13.35
N ALA A 279 1.92 -22.19 -14.31
CA ALA A 279 2.16 -22.46 -15.74
C ALA A 279 3.63 -22.25 -16.12
N LEU A 280 4.31 -21.26 -15.55
CA LEU A 280 5.74 -20.98 -15.75
C LEU A 280 6.59 -22.17 -15.28
N LEU A 281 6.37 -22.64 -14.06
CA LEU A 281 7.12 -23.76 -13.47
C LEU A 281 6.83 -25.06 -14.21
N LYS A 282 5.57 -25.39 -14.50
CA LYS A 282 5.21 -26.57 -15.31
C LYS A 282 5.83 -26.52 -16.71
N GLY A 283 5.82 -25.35 -17.36
CA GLY A 283 6.44 -25.15 -18.67
C GLY A 283 7.96 -25.36 -18.64
N ALA A 284 8.61 -25.09 -17.53
CA ALA A 284 10.03 -25.35 -17.28
C ALA A 284 10.32 -26.77 -16.77
N GLY A 285 9.30 -27.65 -16.68
CA GLY A 285 9.45 -29.02 -16.17
C GLY A 285 9.70 -29.08 -14.66
N LYS A 286 9.25 -28.03 -13.92
CA LYS A 286 9.38 -27.91 -12.46
C LYS A 286 8.03 -28.18 -11.77
N GLY A 287 8.12 -28.83 -10.61
CA GLY A 287 6.99 -29.03 -9.70
C GLY A 287 6.88 -27.94 -8.64
N PRO A 288 5.89 -28.07 -7.73
CA PRO A 288 5.83 -27.24 -6.53
C PRO A 288 7.10 -27.44 -5.69
N ASP A 289 7.54 -26.39 -5.01
CA ASP A 289 8.71 -26.35 -4.14
C ASP A 289 10.10 -26.61 -4.84
N ASP A 290 10.15 -26.80 -6.18
CA ASP A 290 11.42 -26.98 -6.90
C ASP A 290 12.22 -25.66 -7.00
N ILE A 291 11.51 -24.54 -7.10
CA ILE A 291 12.06 -23.19 -7.13
C ILE A 291 11.18 -22.32 -6.21
N TYR A 292 11.76 -21.62 -5.24
CA TYR A 292 11.01 -20.69 -4.40
C TYR A 292 10.46 -19.54 -5.24
N ALA A 293 9.15 -19.42 -5.30
CA ALA A 293 8.47 -18.44 -6.15
C ALA A 293 7.84 -17.34 -5.29
N ALA A 294 8.25 -16.10 -5.52
CA ALA A 294 7.71 -14.94 -4.82
C ALA A 294 7.25 -13.85 -5.80
N GLY A 295 6.30 -13.03 -5.36
CA GLY A 295 5.78 -11.96 -6.21
C GLY A 295 4.83 -11.02 -5.50
N PHE A 296 4.02 -10.32 -6.26
CA PHE A 296 3.17 -9.23 -5.76
C PHE A 296 1.72 -9.44 -6.13
N ASP A 297 0.85 -8.70 -5.40
CA ASP A 297 -0.58 -8.58 -5.56
C ASP A 297 -1.35 -9.85 -5.18
N MET A 298 -2.68 -9.75 -5.15
CA MET A 298 -3.56 -10.87 -4.90
C MET A 298 -4.53 -11.08 -6.07
N SER A 299 -4.83 -12.34 -6.33
CA SER A 299 -5.84 -12.76 -7.31
C SER A 299 -6.28 -14.19 -7.02
N PRO A 300 -7.41 -14.67 -7.57
CA PRO A 300 -7.80 -16.07 -7.42
C PRO A 300 -6.72 -17.06 -7.90
N ALA A 301 -6.00 -16.74 -9.00
CA ALA A 301 -4.91 -17.57 -9.49
C ALA A 301 -3.74 -17.63 -8.50
N ILE A 302 -3.42 -16.53 -7.83
CA ILE A 302 -2.38 -16.48 -6.80
C ILE A 302 -2.78 -17.29 -5.58
N VAL A 303 -4.04 -17.19 -5.13
CA VAL A 303 -4.58 -18.01 -4.03
C VAL A 303 -4.38 -19.51 -4.33
N GLU A 304 -4.78 -19.95 -5.51
CA GLU A 304 -4.59 -21.34 -5.92
C GLU A 304 -3.11 -21.72 -6.05
N GLY A 305 -2.28 -20.83 -6.58
CA GLY A 305 -0.83 -21.04 -6.67
C GLY A 305 -0.17 -21.25 -5.30
N VAL A 306 -0.59 -20.48 -4.27
CA VAL A 306 -0.11 -20.65 -2.90
C VAL A 306 -0.61 -21.97 -2.30
N ARG A 307 -1.89 -22.32 -2.49
CA ARG A 307 -2.48 -23.58 -2.01
C ARG A 307 -1.79 -24.80 -2.59
N ASN A 308 -1.45 -24.72 -3.88
CA ASN A 308 -0.84 -25.82 -4.62
C ASN A 308 0.69 -25.88 -4.52
N GLY A 309 1.32 -24.94 -3.80
CA GLY A 309 2.77 -24.87 -3.58
C GLY A 309 3.58 -24.38 -4.79
N TYR A 310 2.93 -23.76 -5.80
CA TYR A 310 3.62 -23.10 -6.92
C TYR A 310 3.96 -21.64 -6.67
N ILE A 311 3.47 -21.08 -5.55
CA ILE A 311 3.80 -19.74 -5.06
C ILE A 311 4.05 -19.85 -3.57
N ASP A 312 5.21 -19.40 -3.12
CA ASP A 312 5.64 -19.50 -1.72
C ASP A 312 5.36 -18.24 -0.92
N LEU A 313 5.51 -17.06 -1.54
CA LEU A 313 5.41 -15.79 -0.86
C LEU A 313 4.88 -14.69 -1.78
N VAL A 314 3.95 -13.92 -1.27
CA VAL A 314 3.37 -12.77 -1.98
C VAL A 314 3.39 -11.55 -1.07
N ALA A 315 3.79 -10.40 -1.62
CA ALA A 315 3.57 -9.11 -0.98
C ALA A 315 2.31 -8.46 -1.56
N ASP A 316 1.33 -8.23 -0.69
CA ASP A 316 0.07 -7.62 -1.10
C ASP A 316 0.15 -6.09 -1.06
N HIS A 317 -0.16 -5.47 -2.18
CA HIS A 317 -0.14 -4.02 -2.39
C HIS A 317 -1.40 -3.31 -1.90
N GLU A 318 -2.43 -4.08 -1.52
CA GLU A 318 -3.69 -3.60 -0.94
C GLU A 318 -4.46 -2.60 -1.84
N PRO A 319 -4.83 -2.98 -3.08
CA PRO A 319 -5.41 -2.04 -4.05
C PRO A 319 -6.73 -1.39 -3.60
N TYR A 320 -7.50 -2.04 -2.72
CA TYR A 320 -8.72 -1.46 -2.14
C TYR A 320 -8.43 -0.13 -1.42
N VAL A 321 -7.33 -0.10 -0.65
CA VAL A 321 -6.89 1.10 0.08
C VAL A 321 -6.49 2.21 -0.88
N HIS A 322 -5.85 1.86 -2.00
CA HIS A 322 -5.51 2.80 -3.07
C HIS A 322 -6.74 3.37 -3.78
N GLY A 323 -7.88 2.66 -3.75
CA GLY A 323 -9.15 3.15 -4.26
C GLY A 323 -9.90 4.06 -3.29
N TYR A 324 -9.84 3.74 -1.99
CA TYR A 324 -10.66 4.40 -0.98
C TYR A 324 -10.01 5.66 -0.39
N LEU A 325 -8.79 5.55 0.15
CA LEU A 325 -8.17 6.62 0.93
C LEU A 325 -7.81 7.89 0.14
N PRO A 326 -7.36 7.85 -1.12
CA PRO A 326 -7.07 9.09 -1.85
C PRO A 326 -8.34 9.92 -2.11
N ILE A 327 -9.51 9.28 -2.23
CA ILE A 327 -10.79 9.99 -2.32
C ILE A 327 -11.11 10.70 -1.00
N VAL A 328 -10.87 10.05 0.15
CA VAL A 328 -11.02 10.67 1.47
C VAL A 328 -10.11 11.89 1.62
N GLN A 329 -8.83 11.74 1.28
CA GLN A 329 -7.86 12.83 1.36
C GLN A 329 -8.26 14.01 0.47
N LEU A 330 -8.61 13.74 -0.78
CA LEU A 330 -9.03 14.75 -1.75
C LEU A 330 -10.27 15.51 -1.28
N CYS A 331 -11.28 14.81 -0.77
CA CYS A 331 -12.47 15.41 -0.20
C CYS A 331 -12.12 16.33 0.99
N PHE A 332 -11.23 15.90 1.88
CA PHE A 332 -10.79 16.70 3.01
C PHE A 332 -9.95 17.91 2.57
N ALA A 333 -9.05 17.74 1.63
CA ALA A 333 -8.27 18.84 1.07
C ALA A 333 -9.18 19.88 0.40
N LYS A 334 -10.18 19.44 -0.37
CA LYS A 334 -11.14 20.33 -1.03
C LYS A 334 -12.03 21.08 -0.03
N ALA A 335 -12.65 20.38 0.90
CA ALA A 335 -13.63 20.95 1.83
C ALA A 335 -12.96 21.71 2.98
N TYR A 336 -11.88 21.18 3.56
CA TYR A 336 -11.27 21.71 4.79
C TYR A 336 -9.90 22.34 4.57
N LYS A 337 -9.39 22.37 3.34
CA LYS A 337 -8.06 22.92 2.99
C LYS A 337 -6.93 22.26 3.76
N LEU A 338 -7.06 20.95 4.01
CA LEU A 338 -6.01 20.19 4.64
C LEU A 338 -4.86 19.93 3.66
N ALA A 339 -3.65 19.86 4.20
CA ALA A 339 -2.47 19.44 3.45
C ALA A 339 -2.58 17.94 3.10
N GLY A 340 -1.94 17.53 2.00
CA GLY A 340 -1.87 16.15 1.60
C GLY A 340 -1.15 15.28 2.63
N LEU A 341 -1.57 14.02 2.75
CA LEU A 341 -0.94 13.02 3.59
C LEU A 341 -0.15 12.03 2.72
N HIS A 342 0.95 11.55 3.25
CA HIS A 342 1.68 10.43 2.67
C HIS A 342 1.30 9.15 3.41
N ILE A 343 0.57 8.26 2.76
CA ILE A 343 0.11 6.99 3.34
C ILE A 343 0.84 5.85 2.67
N ASN A 344 1.80 5.27 3.40
CA ASN A 344 2.49 4.07 2.98
C ASN A 344 1.64 2.85 3.37
N CYS A 345 1.18 2.09 2.39
CA CYS A 345 0.47 0.82 2.54
C CYS A 345 1.15 -0.26 1.68
N GLY A 346 0.88 -1.54 1.94
CA GLY A 346 1.54 -2.62 1.22
C GLY A 346 2.74 -3.17 2.00
N ALA A 347 2.50 -3.66 3.20
CA ALA A 347 3.48 -4.41 3.99
C ALA A 347 3.00 -5.83 4.32
N GLY A 348 1.83 -6.22 3.81
CA GLY A 348 1.24 -7.53 4.03
C GLY A 348 1.97 -8.63 3.27
N LEU A 349 2.53 -9.62 3.98
CA LEU A 349 3.07 -10.83 3.39
C LEU A 349 2.05 -11.96 3.50
N VAL A 350 1.81 -12.65 2.38
CA VAL A 350 0.89 -13.76 2.26
C VAL A 350 1.66 -15.01 1.85
N ASP A 351 1.49 -16.08 2.59
CA ASP A 351 2.05 -17.40 2.33
C ASP A 351 1.03 -18.50 2.74
N LYS A 352 1.43 -19.77 2.70
CA LYS A 352 0.59 -20.90 3.08
C LYS A 352 0.03 -20.85 4.51
N ASN A 353 0.59 -20.02 5.40
CA ASN A 353 0.17 -19.96 6.80
C ASN A 353 -1.04 -19.05 7.01
N ASN A 354 -1.27 -18.08 6.11
CA ASN A 354 -2.37 -17.11 6.24
C ASN A 354 -3.28 -17.02 5.00
N ILE A 355 -3.00 -17.77 3.94
CA ILE A 355 -3.78 -17.71 2.69
C ILE A 355 -5.28 -18.00 2.91
N GLU A 356 -5.64 -18.91 3.83
CA GLU A 356 -7.03 -19.26 4.07
C GLU A 356 -7.84 -18.16 4.78
N GLU A 357 -7.17 -17.25 5.46
CA GLU A 357 -7.79 -16.04 6.01
C GLU A 357 -8.00 -14.96 4.93
N ILE A 358 -7.10 -14.92 3.93
CA ILE A 358 -7.09 -13.93 2.86
C ILE A 358 -7.99 -14.33 1.69
N ALA A 359 -8.05 -15.62 1.34
CA ALA A 359 -8.77 -16.12 0.16
C ALA A 359 -10.24 -15.64 0.08
N PRO A 360 -11.05 -15.65 1.16
CA PRO A 360 -12.43 -15.16 1.11
C PRO A 360 -12.54 -13.64 0.79
N LEU A 361 -11.48 -12.88 1.06
CA LEU A 361 -11.42 -11.44 0.74
C LEU A 361 -11.04 -11.24 -0.73
N VAL A 362 -10.16 -12.09 -1.26
CA VAL A 362 -9.79 -12.08 -2.69
C VAL A 362 -11.00 -12.42 -3.56
N GLU A 363 -11.82 -13.40 -3.18
CA GLU A 363 -13.05 -13.76 -3.88
C GLU A 363 -14.06 -12.60 -3.95
N LYS A 364 -14.03 -11.70 -2.96
CA LYS A 364 -14.87 -10.51 -2.89
C LYS A 364 -14.23 -9.28 -3.51
N TYR A 365 -13.04 -9.41 -4.10
CA TYR A 365 -12.24 -8.28 -4.58
C TYR A 365 -12.03 -7.18 -3.53
N LEU A 366 -11.68 -7.59 -2.31
CA LEU A 366 -11.28 -6.69 -1.21
C LEU A 366 -9.77 -6.74 -0.93
N ARG A 367 -9.14 -7.80 -1.46
CA ARG A 367 -7.68 -8.00 -1.39
C ARG A 367 -7.17 -8.47 -2.73
#